data_47e6b878984a964678d699b2e413f6c3
#
_entry.id   47e6b878984a964678d699b2e413f6c3
#
_cell.length_a   1.000
_cell.length_b   1.000
_cell.length_c   1.000
_cell.angle_alpha   90.00
_cell.angle_beta   90.00
_cell.angle_gamma   90.00
#
_symmetry.space_group_name_H-M   'P 1'
#
loop_
_entity.id
_entity.type
_entity.pdbx_description
1 polymer ?
#
loop_
_entity_poly.entity_id
_entity_poly.type
_entity_poly.pdbx_seq_one_letter_code
_entity_poly.pdbx_strand_id
1 'polypeptide(L)'
;MWYDEAVIYQIYPLGLCGAPLQNDGDQSQADRHRLLRVLDWVDHIKKLGATCVLFNPLFESDAHGYDTRDYNKVDCRLGTNDDLKQVCAALHAAGIRVLLDGVFNHVGRGFWAFRDVQEKRWDSPYKDWFHISFDGNTNYNDGFWYEAWEGCNELVKLNLQHPDVKNYLFDAVRNWVRDYDIDGLRLDVAYCLDLGFLAELRGLADSIKPEFATSANSGLMLSASPRSSAKKPRSRQ
;
A
#
# COMPACT_ATOMS: atom_id res chain seq x y z
N MET A 1 21.05 2.11 -9.25
CA MET A 1 20.24 2.75 -8.15
C MET A 1 20.35 1.85 -6.91
N TRP A 2 20.04 2.35 -5.72
CA TRP A 2 20.18 1.54 -4.49
C TRP A 2 19.44 0.20 -4.54
N TYR A 3 18.29 0.14 -5.20
CA TYR A 3 17.47 -1.05 -5.30
C TYR A 3 18.00 -2.10 -6.31
N ASP A 4 18.97 -1.76 -7.15
CA ASP A 4 19.58 -2.72 -8.08
C ASP A 4 20.43 -3.77 -7.33
N GLU A 5 20.92 -3.41 -6.14
CA GLU A 5 21.75 -4.27 -5.27
C GLU A 5 21.07 -4.59 -3.93
N ALA A 6 19.78 -4.24 -3.79
CA ALA A 6 19.09 -4.42 -2.52
C ALA A 6 18.88 -5.90 -2.17
N VAL A 7 19.21 -6.25 -0.94
CA VAL A 7 18.83 -7.51 -0.31
C VAL A 7 17.60 -7.20 0.56
N ILE A 8 16.43 -7.73 0.18
CA ILE A 8 15.15 -7.41 0.80
C ILE A 8 14.79 -8.47 1.84
N TYR A 9 14.56 -8.04 3.06
CA TYR A 9 13.96 -8.85 4.12
C TYR A 9 12.47 -8.53 4.22
N GLN A 10 11.61 -9.51 3.93
CA GLN A 10 10.16 -9.31 3.93
C GLN A 10 9.57 -9.68 5.30
N ILE A 11 8.71 -8.82 5.83
CA ILE A 11 8.00 -9.01 7.09
C ILE A 11 6.49 -8.94 6.83
N TYR A 12 5.76 -9.97 7.29
CA TYR A 12 4.30 -9.91 7.44
C TYR A 12 3.97 -9.50 8.89
N PRO A 13 3.65 -8.20 9.13
CA PRO A 13 3.58 -7.65 10.48
C PRO A 13 2.50 -8.30 11.35
N LEU A 14 1.29 -8.54 10.81
CA LEU A 14 0.21 -9.17 11.56
C LEU A 14 0.63 -10.54 12.11
N GLY A 15 1.35 -11.34 11.32
CA GLY A 15 1.87 -12.64 11.74
C GLY A 15 3.03 -12.51 12.72
N LEU A 16 4.10 -11.78 12.36
CA LEU A 16 5.30 -11.62 13.19
C LEU A 16 4.99 -11.05 14.57
N CYS A 17 4.11 -10.06 14.61
CA CYS A 17 3.78 -9.34 15.83
C CYS A 17 2.68 -10.05 16.67
N GLY A 18 2.12 -11.18 16.19
CA GLY A 18 1.09 -11.94 16.89
C GLY A 18 -0.22 -11.18 17.05
N ALA A 19 -0.63 -10.50 15.99
CA ALA A 19 -1.92 -9.82 15.94
C ALA A 19 -3.08 -10.82 15.89
N PRO A 20 -4.28 -10.48 16.42
CA PRO A 20 -5.48 -11.28 16.19
C PRO A 20 -5.79 -11.46 14.71
N LEU A 21 -6.33 -12.63 14.31
CA LEU A 21 -6.64 -12.94 12.91
C LEU A 21 -7.73 -12.03 12.33
N GLN A 22 -8.71 -11.68 13.13
CA GLN A 22 -9.82 -10.79 12.75
C GLN A 22 -9.68 -9.45 13.43
N ASN A 23 -10.03 -8.39 12.73
CA ASN A 23 -10.14 -7.05 13.29
C ASN A 23 -11.60 -6.80 13.67
N ASP A 24 -11.91 -6.91 14.94
CA ASP A 24 -13.23 -6.64 15.51
C ASP A 24 -13.54 -5.15 15.70
N GLY A 25 -12.57 -4.29 15.35
CA GLY A 25 -12.69 -2.84 15.48
C GLY A 25 -12.36 -2.32 16.88
N ASP A 26 -11.90 -3.17 17.80
CA ASP A 26 -11.46 -2.74 19.14
C ASP A 26 -10.18 -1.90 19.06
N GLN A 27 -10.36 -0.58 19.11
CA GLN A 27 -9.26 0.39 18.99
C GLN A 27 -8.30 0.33 20.19
N SER A 28 -8.68 -0.25 21.33
CA SER A 28 -7.79 -0.44 22.48
C SER A 28 -6.66 -1.45 22.20
N GLN A 29 -6.78 -2.25 21.13
CA GLN A 29 -5.69 -3.11 20.67
C GLN A 29 -4.43 -2.31 20.30
N ALA A 30 -4.58 -1.04 19.89
CA ALA A 30 -3.46 -0.16 19.54
C ALA A 30 -2.53 0.09 20.74
N ASP A 31 -3.06 0.14 21.96
CA ASP A 31 -2.29 0.35 23.18
C ASP A 31 -1.33 -0.81 23.50
N ARG A 32 -1.42 -1.92 22.79
CA ARG A 32 -0.47 -3.03 22.90
C ARG A 32 0.84 -2.84 22.16
N HIS A 33 0.91 -1.86 21.26
CA HIS A 33 2.11 -1.48 20.54
C HIS A 33 2.89 -2.67 19.93
N ARG A 34 2.15 -3.66 19.39
CA ARG A 34 2.75 -4.93 18.92
C ARG A 34 3.76 -4.73 17.80
N LEU A 35 3.59 -3.70 16.97
CA LEU A 35 4.49 -3.39 15.87
C LEU A 35 5.92 -3.12 16.35
N LEU A 36 6.09 -2.63 17.58
CA LEU A 36 7.41 -2.36 18.17
C LEU A 36 8.25 -3.63 18.34
N ARG A 37 7.68 -4.84 18.28
CA ARG A 37 8.43 -6.10 18.21
C ARG A 37 9.39 -6.19 17.03
N VAL A 38 9.14 -5.43 15.97
CA VAL A 38 10.06 -5.35 14.82
C VAL A 38 11.41 -4.79 15.23
N LEU A 39 11.48 -3.94 16.25
CA LEU A 39 12.73 -3.38 16.76
C LEU A 39 13.71 -4.46 17.23
N ASP A 40 13.20 -5.55 17.79
CA ASP A 40 14.03 -6.69 18.24
C ASP A 40 14.70 -7.43 17.06
N TRP A 41 14.21 -7.22 15.83
CA TRP A 41 14.72 -7.87 14.62
C TRP A 41 15.75 -7.04 13.86
N VAL A 42 15.91 -5.75 14.16
CA VAL A 42 16.77 -4.84 13.39
C VAL A 42 18.20 -5.34 13.33
N ASP A 43 18.77 -5.75 14.46
CA ASP A 43 20.13 -6.28 14.51
C ASP A 43 20.28 -7.61 13.74
N HIS A 44 19.27 -8.48 13.80
CA HIS A 44 19.26 -9.73 13.05
C HIS A 44 19.24 -9.46 11.54
N ILE A 45 18.35 -8.58 11.08
CA ILE A 45 18.21 -8.17 9.68
C ILE A 45 19.53 -7.60 9.16
N LYS A 46 20.16 -6.72 9.96
CA LYS A 46 21.46 -6.13 9.63
C LYS A 46 22.58 -7.20 9.54
N LYS A 47 22.62 -8.15 10.47
CA LYS A 47 23.60 -9.26 10.46
C LYS A 47 23.44 -10.20 9.27
N LEU A 48 22.23 -10.35 8.73
CA LEU A 48 21.97 -11.09 7.50
C LEU A 48 22.48 -10.36 6.24
N GLY A 49 22.87 -9.10 6.35
CA GLY A 49 23.27 -8.26 5.22
C GLY A 49 22.09 -7.72 4.40
N ALA A 50 20.86 -7.78 4.93
CA ALA A 50 19.73 -7.16 4.28
C ALA A 50 19.84 -5.64 4.37
N THR A 51 19.59 -4.98 3.24
CA THR A 51 19.72 -3.52 3.08
C THR A 51 18.36 -2.83 2.98
N CYS A 52 17.29 -3.61 2.94
CA CYS A 52 15.91 -3.14 2.82
C CYS A 52 14.94 -4.07 3.55
N VAL A 53 13.94 -3.50 4.20
CA VAL A 53 12.78 -4.22 4.73
C VAL A 53 11.57 -3.91 3.88
N LEU A 54 10.85 -4.94 3.45
CA LEU A 54 9.53 -4.85 2.86
C LEU A 54 8.50 -5.27 3.90
N PHE A 55 7.63 -4.35 4.28
CA PHE A 55 6.45 -4.68 5.07
C PHE A 55 5.28 -5.08 4.17
N ASN A 56 4.76 -6.30 4.35
CA ASN A 56 3.43 -6.66 3.87
C ASN A 56 2.39 -5.73 4.52
N PRO A 57 1.13 -5.72 4.03
CA PRO A 57 0.15 -4.74 4.47
C PRO A 57 0.07 -4.63 5.99
N LEU A 58 0.09 -3.39 6.48
CA LEU A 58 0.08 -3.05 7.91
C LEU A 58 -0.92 -1.95 8.27
N PHE A 59 -1.66 -1.45 7.28
CA PHE A 59 -2.72 -0.47 7.50
C PHE A 59 -4.03 -1.14 7.92
N GLU A 60 -4.94 -0.36 8.49
CA GLU A 60 -6.21 -0.84 9.04
C GLU A 60 -6.94 -1.74 8.01
N SER A 61 -7.29 -2.95 8.42
CA SER A 61 -7.82 -4.00 7.54
C SER A 61 -8.88 -4.86 8.22
N ASP A 62 -9.63 -5.64 7.45
CA ASP A 62 -10.66 -6.55 7.97
C ASP A 62 -10.04 -7.77 8.66
N ALA A 63 -9.04 -8.41 8.03
CA ALA A 63 -8.43 -9.64 8.53
C ALA A 63 -6.93 -9.74 8.20
N HIS A 64 -6.57 -9.96 6.94
CA HIS A 64 -5.22 -10.37 6.53
C HIS A 64 -4.32 -9.23 6.05
N GLY A 65 -4.81 -7.99 6.06
CA GLY A 65 -4.06 -6.81 5.65
C GLY A 65 -4.29 -6.39 4.20
N TYR A 66 -4.53 -7.35 3.28
CA TYR A 66 -4.85 -7.02 1.88
C TYR A 66 -6.30 -6.52 1.71
N ASP A 67 -7.12 -6.68 2.71
CA ASP A 67 -8.51 -6.21 2.83
C ASP A 67 -8.57 -4.85 3.56
N THR A 68 -7.90 -3.85 3.00
CA THR A 68 -7.68 -2.53 3.60
C THR A 68 -9.00 -1.80 3.89
N ARG A 69 -9.13 -1.23 5.09
CA ARG A 69 -10.20 -0.32 5.51
C ARG A 69 -9.81 1.15 5.43
N ASP A 70 -8.54 1.44 5.77
CA ASP A 70 -8.01 2.81 5.80
C ASP A 70 -6.51 2.80 5.52
N TYR A 71 -6.07 3.53 4.50
CA TYR A 71 -4.66 3.62 4.10
C TYR A 71 -3.84 4.60 4.96
N ASN A 72 -4.49 5.41 5.80
CA ASN A 72 -3.82 6.45 6.59
C ASN A 72 -3.65 6.06 8.07
N LYS A 73 -4.14 4.89 8.44
CA LYS A 73 -4.11 4.40 9.81
C LYS A 73 -3.44 3.03 9.88
N VAL A 74 -2.45 2.89 10.75
CA VAL A 74 -1.87 1.59 11.09
C VAL A 74 -2.95 0.72 11.71
N ASP A 75 -2.99 -0.56 11.36
CA ASP A 75 -3.96 -1.52 11.88
C ASP A 75 -3.92 -1.53 13.42
N CYS A 76 -5.08 -1.31 14.04
CA CYS A 76 -5.17 -1.21 15.51
C CYS A 76 -4.66 -2.48 16.21
N ARG A 77 -4.69 -3.63 15.55
CA ARG A 77 -4.12 -4.87 16.07
C ARG A 77 -2.60 -4.84 16.16
N LEU A 78 -1.94 -3.94 15.43
CA LEU A 78 -0.49 -3.74 15.42
C LEU A 78 -0.05 -2.62 16.37
N GLY A 79 -0.79 -1.52 16.40
CA GLY A 79 -0.43 -0.35 17.18
C GLY A 79 -0.92 0.95 16.56
N THR A 80 -0.08 1.95 16.61
CA THR A 80 -0.36 3.33 16.18
C THR A 80 0.52 3.76 15.00
N ASN A 81 0.17 4.89 14.39
CA ASN A 81 1.01 5.54 13.38
C ASN A 81 2.37 5.96 13.95
N ASP A 82 2.43 6.32 15.24
CA ASP A 82 3.68 6.67 15.91
C ASP A 82 4.60 5.45 16.10
N ASP A 83 4.03 4.25 16.31
CA ASP A 83 4.81 3.01 16.35
C ASP A 83 5.48 2.73 15.00
N LEU A 84 4.75 2.89 13.90
CA LEU A 84 5.32 2.72 12.56
C LEU A 84 6.42 3.73 12.29
N LYS A 85 6.21 4.99 12.68
CA LYS A 85 7.23 6.04 12.57
C LYS A 85 8.49 5.68 13.34
N GLN A 86 8.35 5.17 14.55
CA GLN A 86 9.47 4.72 15.38
C GLN A 86 10.21 3.55 14.73
N VAL A 87 9.49 2.55 14.21
CA VAL A 87 10.09 1.39 13.53
C VAL A 87 10.85 1.82 12.27
N CYS A 88 10.27 2.68 11.43
CA CYS A 88 10.95 3.19 10.24
C CYS A 88 12.22 3.97 10.60
N ALA A 89 12.16 4.84 11.61
CA ALA A 89 13.31 5.59 12.07
C ALA A 89 14.44 4.68 12.57
N ALA A 90 14.11 3.61 13.28
CA ALA A 90 15.11 2.64 13.77
C ALA A 90 15.77 1.86 12.62
N LEU A 91 15.00 1.44 11.62
CA LEU A 91 15.52 0.79 10.41
C LEU A 91 16.46 1.72 9.65
N HIS A 92 16.07 2.97 9.42
CA HIS A 92 16.92 3.98 8.77
C HIS A 92 18.21 4.25 9.56
N ALA A 93 18.12 4.34 10.88
CA ALA A 93 19.31 4.51 11.74
C ALA A 93 20.28 3.32 11.64
N ALA A 94 19.76 2.12 11.34
CA ALA A 94 20.57 0.93 11.07
C ALA A 94 21.11 0.85 9.64
N GLY A 95 20.77 1.80 8.76
CA GLY A 95 21.14 1.83 7.35
C GLY A 95 20.24 0.93 6.48
N ILE A 96 19.05 0.57 6.96
CA ILE A 96 18.10 -0.31 6.28
C ILE A 96 16.95 0.55 5.72
N ARG A 97 16.67 0.43 4.41
CA ARG A 97 15.58 1.12 3.74
C ARG A 97 14.24 0.44 3.99
N VAL A 98 13.16 1.17 3.78
CA VAL A 98 11.80 0.69 4.05
C VAL A 98 10.93 0.76 2.80
N LEU A 99 10.35 -0.39 2.43
CA LEU A 99 9.29 -0.50 1.43
C LEU A 99 7.98 -0.85 2.12
N LEU A 100 6.89 -0.23 1.67
CA LEU A 100 5.53 -0.62 2.07
C LEU A 100 4.80 -1.33 0.92
N ASP A 101 3.85 -2.17 1.29
CA ASP A 101 2.96 -2.83 0.35
C ASP A 101 1.85 -1.88 -0.10
N GLY A 102 1.78 -1.60 -1.40
CA GLY A 102 0.76 -0.79 -2.04
C GLY A 102 -0.37 -1.67 -2.58
N VAL A 103 -1.39 -1.92 -1.77
CA VAL A 103 -2.58 -2.68 -2.14
C VAL A 103 -3.58 -1.72 -2.80
N PHE A 104 -3.42 -1.47 -4.11
CA PHE A 104 -4.20 -0.43 -4.81
C PHE A 104 -5.28 -0.99 -5.75
N ASN A 105 -5.26 -2.30 -6.05
CA ASN A 105 -6.26 -2.91 -6.91
C ASN A 105 -7.63 -3.03 -6.24
N HIS A 106 -7.64 -3.29 -4.94
CA HIS A 106 -8.85 -3.61 -4.19
C HIS A 106 -8.74 -3.14 -2.74
N VAL A 107 -9.88 -3.17 -2.06
CA VAL A 107 -10.03 -2.83 -0.63
C VAL A 107 -10.89 -3.89 0.06
N GLY A 108 -10.86 -3.91 1.37
CA GLY A 108 -11.79 -4.72 2.18
C GLY A 108 -13.22 -4.17 2.13
N ARG A 109 -14.19 -5.00 2.51
CA ARG A 109 -15.59 -4.60 2.60
C ARG A 109 -15.85 -3.59 3.71
N GLY A 110 -14.92 -3.49 4.69
CA GLY A 110 -14.91 -2.49 5.73
C GLY A 110 -14.38 -1.12 5.30
N PHE A 111 -13.92 -0.95 4.05
CA PHE A 111 -13.44 0.33 3.54
C PHE A 111 -14.55 1.39 3.59
N TRP A 112 -14.24 2.55 4.14
CA TRP A 112 -15.23 3.58 4.47
C TRP A 112 -16.11 4.02 3.28
N ALA A 113 -15.54 4.16 2.07
CA ALA A 113 -16.32 4.54 0.89
C ALA A 113 -17.22 3.40 0.40
N PHE A 114 -16.80 2.13 0.55
CA PHE A 114 -17.64 0.98 0.24
C PHE A 114 -18.78 0.81 1.26
N ARG A 115 -18.51 1.08 2.53
CA ARG A 115 -19.55 1.11 3.57
C ARG A 115 -20.63 2.15 3.27
N ASP A 116 -20.24 3.32 2.80
CA ASP A 116 -21.21 4.35 2.37
C ASP A 116 -22.07 3.85 1.19
N VAL A 117 -21.48 3.12 0.23
CA VAL A 117 -22.25 2.49 -0.86
C VAL A 117 -23.20 1.42 -0.34
N GLN A 118 -22.79 0.59 0.61
CA GLN A 118 -23.67 -0.42 1.21
C GLN A 118 -24.89 0.23 1.89
N GLU A 119 -24.72 1.38 2.53
CA GLU A 119 -25.76 2.11 3.25
C GLU A 119 -26.66 2.93 2.31
N LYS A 120 -26.06 3.70 1.39
CA LYS A 120 -26.78 4.70 0.58
C LYS A 120 -27.08 4.23 -0.84
N ARG A 121 -26.44 3.15 -1.31
CA ARG A 121 -26.64 2.57 -2.64
C ARG A 121 -26.46 3.62 -3.75
N TRP A 122 -27.53 3.87 -4.55
CA TRP A 122 -27.54 4.85 -5.64
C TRP A 122 -27.18 6.27 -5.20
N ASP A 123 -27.51 6.64 -3.98
CA ASP A 123 -27.30 7.98 -3.43
C ASP A 123 -25.88 8.19 -2.88
N SER A 124 -25.07 7.13 -2.86
CA SER A 124 -23.67 7.26 -2.45
C SER A 124 -22.85 8.04 -3.46
N PRO A 125 -22.10 9.08 -3.04
CA PRO A 125 -21.17 9.78 -3.91
C PRO A 125 -19.96 8.91 -4.32
N TYR A 126 -19.76 7.76 -3.66
CA TYR A 126 -18.62 6.87 -3.87
C TYR A 126 -18.95 5.64 -4.74
N LYS A 127 -20.18 5.50 -5.27
CA LYS A 127 -20.56 4.33 -6.06
C LYS A 127 -19.66 4.12 -7.29
N ASP A 128 -19.19 5.21 -7.91
CA ASP A 128 -18.36 5.16 -9.10
C ASP A 128 -16.85 4.94 -8.77
N TRP A 129 -16.49 4.87 -7.48
CA TRP A 129 -15.18 4.44 -7.02
C TRP A 129 -14.95 2.95 -7.21
N PHE A 130 -16.02 2.21 -7.48
CA PHE A 130 -16.04 0.77 -7.67
C PHE A 130 -16.76 0.43 -8.98
N HIS A 131 -16.63 -0.79 -9.45
CA HIS A 131 -17.41 -1.30 -10.58
C HIS A 131 -18.65 -2.01 -10.03
N ILE A 132 -19.78 -1.31 -9.96
CA ILE A 132 -21.02 -1.76 -9.31
C ILE A 132 -22.14 -1.90 -10.33
N SER A 133 -22.98 -2.95 -10.16
CA SER A 133 -24.28 -3.10 -10.82
C SER A 133 -25.36 -3.32 -9.77
N PHE A 134 -26.35 -2.44 -9.75
CA PHE A 134 -27.48 -2.54 -8.83
C PHE A 134 -28.56 -3.53 -9.32
N ASP A 135 -28.39 -4.09 -10.51
CA ASP A 135 -29.29 -5.14 -11.05
C ASP A 135 -28.83 -6.58 -10.67
N GLY A 136 -27.67 -6.68 -9.99
CA GLY A 136 -27.08 -7.95 -9.59
C GLY A 136 -26.96 -8.13 -8.09
N ASN A 137 -26.23 -9.19 -7.70
CA ASN A 137 -25.92 -9.48 -6.31
C ASN A 137 -24.61 -10.28 -6.22
N THR A 138 -24.02 -10.34 -5.03
CA THR A 138 -22.88 -11.18 -4.70
C THR A 138 -23.28 -12.21 -3.65
N ASN A 139 -22.34 -13.07 -3.24
CA ASN A 139 -22.52 -14.04 -2.15
C ASN A 139 -22.77 -13.36 -0.77
N TYR A 140 -22.47 -12.07 -0.65
CA TYR A 140 -22.77 -11.28 0.57
C TYR A 140 -24.20 -10.78 0.65
N ASN A 141 -24.95 -10.89 -0.44
CA ASN A 141 -26.37 -10.52 -0.51
C ASN A 141 -26.66 -9.06 -0.14
N ASP A 142 -25.77 -8.13 -0.54
CA ASP A 142 -25.95 -6.68 -0.33
C ASP A 142 -27.08 -6.09 -1.21
N GLY A 143 -27.61 -6.88 -2.15
CA GLY A 143 -28.60 -6.45 -3.13
C GLY A 143 -28.02 -5.61 -4.27
N PHE A 144 -26.72 -5.71 -4.51
CA PHE A 144 -26.01 -5.24 -5.70
C PHE A 144 -24.80 -6.13 -5.97
N TRP A 145 -24.37 -6.17 -7.22
CA TRP A 145 -23.14 -6.80 -7.66
C TRP A 145 -22.00 -5.79 -7.71
N TYR A 146 -20.78 -6.23 -7.44
CA TYR A 146 -19.56 -5.46 -7.63
C TYR A 146 -18.42 -6.36 -8.12
N GLU A 147 -17.49 -5.77 -8.87
CA GLU A 147 -16.28 -6.45 -9.29
C GLU A 147 -15.35 -6.67 -8.07
N ALA A 148 -14.79 -7.86 -7.98
CA ALA A 148 -13.85 -8.25 -6.93
C ALA A 148 -12.56 -8.80 -7.55
N TRP A 149 -11.48 -8.83 -6.78
CA TRP A 149 -10.25 -9.45 -7.24
C TRP A 149 -10.45 -10.97 -7.40
N GLU A 150 -10.31 -11.44 -8.66
CA GLU A 150 -10.41 -12.85 -9.03
C GLU A 150 -11.64 -13.61 -8.44
N GLY A 151 -12.75 -12.90 -8.25
CA GLY A 151 -13.99 -13.46 -7.70
C GLY A 151 -14.03 -13.56 -6.17
N CYS A 152 -12.99 -13.10 -5.47
CA CYS A 152 -12.94 -13.00 -4.02
C CYS A 152 -13.74 -11.78 -3.55
N ASN A 153 -15.03 -11.94 -3.27
CA ASN A 153 -15.91 -10.80 -2.98
C ASN A 153 -15.60 -10.03 -1.68
N GLU A 154 -14.74 -10.54 -0.82
CA GLU A 154 -14.16 -9.80 0.31
C GLU A 154 -13.18 -8.71 -0.14
N LEU A 155 -12.65 -8.80 -1.38
CA LEU A 155 -11.67 -7.88 -1.96
C LEU A 155 -12.30 -7.06 -3.08
N VAL A 156 -12.94 -5.96 -2.70
CA VAL A 156 -13.73 -5.10 -3.59
C VAL A 156 -12.80 -4.30 -4.50
N LYS A 157 -12.92 -4.48 -5.81
CA LYS A 157 -12.05 -3.83 -6.79
C LYS A 157 -12.32 -2.33 -6.88
N LEU A 158 -11.26 -1.53 -6.86
CA LEU A 158 -11.29 -0.09 -7.06
C LEU A 158 -11.32 0.27 -8.55
N ASN A 159 -12.05 1.33 -8.88
CA ASN A 159 -12.01 1.95 -10.20
C ASN A 159 -10.80 2.91 -10.29
N LEU A 160 -9.64 2.40 -10.69
CA LEU A 160 -8.40 3.18 -10.79
C LEU A 160 -8.41 4.22 -11.92
N GLN A 161 -9.46 4.26 -12.76
CA GLN A 161 -9.65 5.33 -13.76
C GLN A 161 -10.38 6.53 -13.15
N HIS A 162 -11.05 6.37 -12.00
CA HIS A 162 -11.74 7.46 -11.33
C HIS A 162 -10.74 8.45 -10.71
N PRO A 163 -10.83 9.76 -11.02
CA PRO A 163 -9.84 10.75 -10.55
C PRO A 163 -9.73 10.81 -9.02
N ASP A 164 -10.85 10.77 -8.31
CA ASP A 164 -10.85 10.88 -6.85
C ASP A 164 -10.26 9.64 -6.17
N VAL A 165 -10.43 8.44 -6.77
CA VAL A 165 -9.77 7.22 -6.31
C VAL A 165 -8.26 7.37 -6.43
N LYS A 166 -7.77 7.81 -7.60
CA LYS A 166 -6.35 8.06 -7.81
C LYS A 166 -5.80 9.08 -6.83
N ASN A 167 -6.47 10.21 -6.68
CA ASN A 167 -6.06 11.27 -5.76
C ASN A 167 -5.98 10.77 -4.33
N TYR A 168 -6.99 10.02 -3.86
CA TYR A 168 -7.02 9.45 -2.52
C TYR A 168 -5.83 8.50 -2.27
N LEU A 169 -5.54 7.59 -3.22
CA LEU A 169 -4.42 6.67 -3.10
C LEU A 169 -3.06 7.38 -3.18
N PHE A 170 -2.93 8.38 -4.05
CA PHE A 170 -1.71 9.17 -4.17
C PHE A 170 -1.46 10.03 -2.94
N ASP A 171 -2.52 10.56 -2.31
CA ASP A 171 -2.41 11.27 -1.05
C ASP A 171 -1.97 10.35 0.09
N ALA A 172 -2.44 9.10 0.11
CA ALA A 172 -1.94 8.10 1.04
C ALA A 172 -0.42 7.88 0.86
N VAL A 173 0.05 7.72 -0.38
CA VAL A 173 1.49 7.58 -0.66
C VAL A 173 2.29 8.81 -0.21
N ARG A 174 1.78 10.04 -0.48
CA ARG A 174 2.41 11.28 0.00
C ARG A 174 2.52 11.31 1.53
N ASN A 175 1.43 10.90 2.20
CA ASN A 175 1.40 10.82 3.67
C ASN A 175 2.43 9.81 4.18
N TRP A 176 2.55 8.63 3.57
CA TRP A 176 3.53 7.62 3.99
C TRP A 176 4.97 8.10 3.85
N VAL A 177 5.28 8.81 2.75
CA VAL A 177 6.62 9.42 2.60
C VAL A 177 6.85 10.52 3.62
N ARG A 178 5.88 11.42 3.82
CA ARG A 178 5.99 12.53 4.78
C ARG A 178 6.16 12.04 6.23
N ASP A 179 5.35 11.04 6.63
CA ASP A 179 5.20 10.66 8.03
C ASP A 179 6.18 9.56 8.45
N TYR A 180 6.57 8.67 7.52
CA TYR A 180 7.41 7.51 7.78
C TYR A 180 8.71 7.50 6.99
N ASP A 181 8.91 8.45 6.07
CA ASP A 181 10.08 8.57 5.18
C ASP A 181 10.36 7.29 4.37
N ILE A 182 9.34 6.57 3.94
CA ILE A 182 9.52 5.31 3.19
C ILE A 182 10.34 5.52 1.92
N ASP A 183 11.05 4.48 1.49
CA ASP A 183 11.96 4.51 0.33
C ASP A 183 11.34 3.93 -0.93
N GLY A 184 10.14 3.38 -0.84
CA GLY A 184 9.44 2.85 -2.00
C GLY A 184 8.22 2.00 -1.67
N LEU A 185 7.66 1.41 -2.72
CA LEU A 185 6.47 0.56 -2.68
C LEU A 185 6.72 -0.77 -3.39
N ARG A 186 6.18 -1.84 -2.86
CA ARG A 186 5.85 -3.06 -3.59
C ARG A 186 4.38 -2.96 -3.99
N LEU A 187 4.09 -3.14 -5.26
CA LEU A 187 2.72 -3.08 -5.78
C LEU A 187 2.11 -4.47 -5.78
N ASP A 188 1.08 -4.63 -4.95
CA ASP A 188 0.31 -5.86 -4.91
C ASP A 188 -0.46 -6.05 -6.22
N VAL A 189 -0.53 -7.30 -6.69
CA VAL A 189 -1.19 -7.71 -7.94
C VAL A 189 -1.00 -6.71 -9.09
N ALA A 190 0.24 -6.28 -9.31
CA ALA A 190 0.59 -5.24 -10.28
C ALA A 190 0.06 -5.51 -11.69
N TYR A 191 -0.16 -6.77 -12.05
CA TYR A 191 -0.74 -7.20 -13.32
C TYR A 191 -2.22 -6.84 -13.48
N CYS A 192 -2.91 -6.54 -12.37
CA CYS A 192 -4.31 -6.10 -12.35
C CYS A 192 -4.46 -4.57 -12.37
N LEU A 193 -3.35 -3.81 -12.17
CA LEU A 193 -3.41 -2.37 -12.08
C LEU A 193 -3.53 -1.71 -13.47
N ASP A 194 -4.31 -0.64 -13.55
CA ASP A 194 -4.43 0.17 -14.75
C ASP A 194 -3.08 0.79 -15.14
N LEU A 195 -2.72 0.71 -16.43
CA LEU A 195 -1.41 1.22 -16.91
C LEU A 195 -1.29 2.74 -16.76
N GLY A 196 -2.39 3.48 -16.91
CA GLY A 196 -2.43 4.93 -16.67
C GLY A 196 -2.16 5.25 -15.21
N PHE A 197 -2.80 4.52 -14.29
CA PHE A 197 -2.53 4.62 -12.85
C PHE A 197 -1.05 4.36 -12.53
N LEU A 198 -0.45 3.30 -13.09
CA LEU A 198 0.96 2.98 -12.88
C LEU A 198 1.89 4.09 -13.38
N ALA A 199 1.60 4.67 -14.55
CA ALA A 199 2.39 5.77 -15.11
C ALA A 199 2.29 7.04 -14.23
N GLU A 200 1.09 7.37 -13.77
CA GLU A 200 0.87 8.51 -12.87
C GLU A 200 1.53 8.29 -11.50
N LEU A 201 1.42 7.08 -10.93
CA LEU A 201 2.10 6.71 -9.68
C LEU A 201 3.62 6.81 -9.81
N ARG A 202 4.20 6.40 -10.96
CA ARG A 202 5.64 6.56 -11.20
C ARG A 202 6.04 8.04 -11.26
N GLY A 203 5.25 8.87 -11.98
CA GLY A 203 5.47 10.32 -12.02
C GLY A 203 5.39 10.97 -10.63
N LEU A 204 4.43 10.54 -9.82
CA LEU A 204 4.31 10.97 -8.43
C LEU A 204 5.57 10.59 -7.64
N ALA A 205 5.98 9.34 -7.68
CA ALA A 205 7.16 8.83 -6.98
C ALA A 205 8.42 9.62 -7.32
N ASP A 206 8.67 9.89 -8.61
CA ASP A 206 9.80 10.71 -9.08
C ASP A 206 9.76 12.15 -8.55
N SER A 207 8.56 12.67 -8.27
CA SER A 207 8.39 14.04 -7.76
C SER A 207 8.53 14.17 -6.25
N ILE A 208 8.25 13.10 -5.49
CA ILE A 208 8.23 13.12 -4.02
C ILE A 208 9.63 12.87 -3.45
N LYS A 209 10.30 11.82 -3.90
CA LYS A 209 11.58 11.40 -3.33
C LYS A 209 12.50 10.89 -4.45
N PRO A 210 13.71 11.44 -4.60
CA PRO A 210 14.70 10.89 -5.54
C PRO A 210 14.96 9.41 -5.22
N GLU A 211 15.08 8.59 -6.27
CA GLU A 211 15.33 7.15 -6.14
C GLU A 211 14.23 6.36 -5.40
N PHE A 212 13.00 6.88 -5.33
CA PHE A 212 11.87 6.14 -4.77
C PHE A 212 11.62 4.86 -5.59
N ALA A 213 11.72 3.71 -4.92
CA ALA A 213 11.56 2.41 -5.58
C ALA A 213 10.09 2.07 -5.80
N THR A 214 9.78 1.47 -6.96
CA THR A 214 8.50 0.78 -7.17
C THR A 214 8.78 -0.61 -7.71
N SER A 215 8.30 -1.63 -7.03
CA SER A 215 8.49 -3.04 -7.37
C SER A 215 7.15 -3.73 -7.59
N ALA A 216 7.07 -4.62 -8.57
CA ALA A 216 5.92 -5.50 -8.78
C ALA A 216 6.10 -6.84 -8.07
N ASN A 217 5.02 -7.60 -7.86
CA ASN A 217 5.02 -8.97 -7.26
C ASN A 217 6.03 -9.93 -7.90
N SER A 218 6.35 -9.73 -9.16
CA SER A 218 7.26 -10.59 -9.95
C SER A 218 8.74 -10.39 -9.64
N GLY A 219 9.09 -9.56 -8.66
CA GLY A 219 10.49 -9.18 -8.38
C GLY A 219 11.09 -8.24 -9.43
N LEU A 220 10.32 -7.83 -10.43
CA LEU A 220 10.73 -6.85 -11.42
C LEU A 220 10.59 -5.44 -10.82
N MET A 221 11.73 -4.75 -10.65
CA MET A 221 11.72 -3.33 -10.36
C MET A 221 11.21 -2.58 -11.59
N LEU A 222 10.20 -1.73 -11.43
CA LEU A 222 9.79 -0.80 -12.47
C LEU A 222 10.83 0.32 -12.51
N SER A 223 11.84 0.17 -13.40
CA SER A 223 12.86 1.19 -13.57
C SER A 223 12.27 2.43 -14.25
N ALA A 224 12.66 3.62 -13.76
CA ALA A 224 12.44 4.84 -14.51
C ALA A 224 13.08 4.69 -15.89
N SER A 225 12.37 5.04 -16.98
CA SER A 225 12.96 5.16 -18.31
C SER A 225 14.20 6.07 -18.21
N PRO A 226 15.36 5.68 -18.81
CA PRO A 226 16.53 6.55 -18.79
C PRO A 226 16.13 7.87 -19.44
N ARG A 227 16.26 8.97 -18.70
CA ARG A 227 16.07 10.31 -19.26
C ARG A 227 16.96 10.41 -20.49
N SER A 228 16.35 10.53 -21.66
CA SER A 228 17.03 10.85 -22.91
C SER A 228 17.88 12.10 -22.67
N SER A 229 19.20 11.91 -22.55
CA SER A 229 20.13 13.03 -22.54
C SER A 229 20.06 13.67 -23.93
N ALA A 230 19.28 14.73 -24.03
CA ALA A 230 19.22 15.56 -25.23
C ALA A 230 20.65 16.06 -25.51
N LYS A 231 21.31 15.47 -26.53
CA LYS A 231 22.56 15.97 -27.08
C LYS A 231 22.29 17.38 -27.62
N LYS A 232 22.88 18.39 -26.97
CA LYS A 232 22.95 19.74 -27.55
C LYS A 232 23.58 19.66 -28.97
N PRO A 233 22.99 20.29 -29.98
CA PRO A 233 23.61 20.36 -31.30
C PRO A 233 24.92 21.13 -31.18
N ARG A 234 26.01 20.53 -31.67
CA ARG A 234 27.29 21.21 -31.88
C ARG A 234 27.10 22.29 -32.95
N SER A 235 27.28 23.55 -32.59
CA SER A 235 27.46 24.65 -33.53
C SER A 235 28.73 24.39 -34.37
N ARG A 236 28.53 24.27 -35.69
CA ARG A 236 29.65 24.34 -36.63
C ARG A 236 30.06 25.81 -36.76
N GLN A 237 31.30 26.10 -36.49
CA GLN A 237 32.04 27.21 -37.07
C GLN A 237 32.62 26.76 -38.38
#